data_75df1a4c8c0578e9ec733517fe2cb5ed
#
_entry.id   75df1a4c8c0578e9ec733517fe2cb5ed
#
_cell.length_a   1.000
_cell.length_b   1.000
_cell.length_c   1.000
_cell.angle_alpha   90.00
_cell.angle_beta   90.00
_cell.angle_gamma   90.00
#
_symmetry.space_group_name_H-M   'P 1'
#
loop_
_entity.id
_entity.type
_entity.pdbx_description
1 polymer ?
#
loop_
_entity_poly.entity_id
_entity_poly.type
_entity_poly.pdbx_seq_one_letter_code
_entity_poly.pdbx_strand_id
1 'polypeptide(L)'
;MSTTHSTKDFLLNQAQNTTTISEKISCYKKIIELDCDDPGAFHSLGNVYSAFDQGKSKMYWEMSVQKYEKKIESFKDSASKYLKQPDTAKSSEIDPKDVFQEIGQCFYSLGEVYDNLDEYFQASEAYKNALKMDSAKVFCLFDIAVSLYNDDKFKESKKYLLEFLSKQSSYQAHYFLAMILAHDGSVRESLVEFWSCIDESQDDSLSDWYKARSYNNLGNVKLAEKYLVSAVQKDPEDVDLIYDIISFYEANGEGQKAYEYYEQIRVKKDTLRLMKKTM
;
A
#
# COMPACT_ATOMS: atom_id res chain seq x y z
N MET A 1 19.65 -15.46 21.83
CA MET A 1 18.96 -15.18 20.58
C MET A 1 17.52 -15.71 20.53
N SER A 2 17.18 -16.89 21.10
CA SER A 2 15.81 -17.46 21.00
C SER A 2 14.71 -16.69 21.75
N THR A 3 14.98 -16.06 22.89
CA THR A 3 13.98 -15.37 23.71
C THR A 3 13.53 -14.01 23.15
N THR A 4 14.44 -13.25 22.52
CA THR A 4 14.12 -11.96 21.89
C THR A 4 13.29 -12.14 20.63
N HIS A 5 13.55 -13.16 19.82
CA HIS A 5 12.76 -13.47 18.63
C HIS A 5 11.32 -13.86 19.00
N SER A 6 11.16 -14.77 19.96
CA SER A 6 9.84 -15.18 20.48
C SER A 6 9.05 -13.99 21.06
N THR A 7 9.73 -13.03 21.73
CA THR A 7 9.08 -11.82 22.27
C THR A 7 8.63 -10.88 21.17
N LYS A 8 9.45 -10.70 20.12
CA LYS A 8 9.11 -9.88 18.95
C LYS A 8 7.90 -10.44 18.21
N ASP A 9 7.88 -11.74 17.93
CA ASP A 9 6.76 -12.40 17.26
C ASP A 9 5.46 -12.29 18.06
N PHE A 10 5.54 -12.42 19.38
CA PHE A 10 4.39 -12.20 20.27
C PHE A 10 3.85 -10.76 20.17
N LEU A 11 4.74 -9.75 20.19
CA LEU A 11 4.34 -8.34 20.10
C LEU A 11 3.75 -8.01 18.71
N LEU A 12 4.29 -8.57 17.62
CA LEU A 12 3.74 -8.43 16.27
C LEU A 12 2.33 -9.02 16.19
N ASN A 13 2.14 -10.22 16.70
CA ASN A 13 0.82 -10.87 16.74
C ASN A 13 -0.17 -10.05 17.58
N GLN A 14 0.25 -9.52 18.73
CA GLN A 14 -0.58 -8.65 19.56
C GLN A 14 -0.97 -7.37 18.81
N ALA A 15 -0.02 -6.72 18.12
CA ALA A 15 -0.28 -5.51 17.35
C ALA A 15 -1.26 -5.73 16.18
N GLN A 16 -1.18 -6.90 15.53
CA GLN A 16 -2.08 -7.27 14.42
C GLN A 16 -3.50 -7.58 14.90
N ASN A 17 -3.66 -8.20 16.07
CA ASN A 17 -4.97 -8.64 16.57
C ASN A 17 -5.69 -7.60 17.44
N THR A 18 -5.02 -6.54 17.90
CA THR A 18 -5.68 -5.46 18.66
C THR A 18 -6.34 -4.45 17.74
N THR A 19 -7.53 -3.98 18.12
CA THR A 19 -8.23 -2.86 17.46
C THR A 19 -7.84 -1.50 18.06
N THR A 20 -7.15 -1.51 19.21
CA THR A 20 -6.82 -0.29 19.96
C THR A 20 -5.54 0.36 19.40
N ILE A 21 -5.64 1.57 18.91
CA ILE A 21 -4.50 2.36 18.37
C ILE A 21 -3.37 2.47 19.41
N SER A 22 -3.70 2.76 20.68
CA SER A 22 -2.71 2.89 21.75
C SER A 22 -1.91 1.61 22.00
N GLU A 23 -2.56 0.45 21.92
CA GLU A 23 -1.90 -0.84 22.05
C GLU A 23 -1.00 -1.14 20.85
N LYS A 24 -1.46 -0.87 19.63
CA LYS A 24 -0.62 -0.99 18.41
C LYS A 24 0.67 -0.19 18.55
N ILE A 25 0.54 1.09 18.92
CA ILE A 25 1.70 1.97 19.15
C ILE A 25 2.62 1.41 20.23
N SER A 26 2.08 0.94 21.35
CA SER A 26 2.86 0.37 22.45
C SER A 26 3.64 -0.87 22.00
N CYS A 27 3.01 -1.77 21.25
CA CYS A 27 3.65 -2.98 20.74
C CYS A 27 4.80 -2.64 19.78
N TYR A 28 4.57 -1.78 18.79
CA TYR A 28 5.63 -1.41 17.83
C TYR A 28 6.78 -0.64 18.47
N LYS A 29 6.52 0.22 19.45
CA LYS A 29 7.59 0.88 20.23
C LYS A 29 8.44 -0.12 21.01
N LYS A 30 7.83 -1.11 21.64
CA LYS A 30 8.56 -2.19 22.33
C LYS A 30 9.40 -3.04 21.36
N ILE A 31 8.90 -3.26 20.13
CA ILE A 31 9.69 -3.95 19.10
C ILE A 31 10.93 -3.13 18.75
N ILE A 32 10.78 -1.81 18.58
CA ILE A 32 11.93 -0.91 18.31
C ILE A 32 12.90 -0.87 19.50
N GLU A 33 12.43 -0.95 20.76
CA GLU A 33 13.31 -1.07 21.93
C GLU A 33 14.10 -2.37 21.95
N LEU A 34 13.52 -3.46 21.45
CA LEU A 34 14.18 -4.77 21.34
C LEU A 34 15.13 -4.83 20.14
N ASP A 35 14.78 -4.19 19.04
CA ASP A 35 15.53 -4.14 17.79
C ASP A 35 15.39 -2.75 17.15
N CYS A 36 16.30 -1.85 17.46
CA CYS A 36 16.28 -0.48 16.95
C CYS A 36 16.60 -0.36 15.45
N ASP A 37 16.97 -1.45 14.79
CA ASP A 37 17.24 -1.51 13.36
C ASP A 37 16.12 -2.25 12.58
N ASP A 38 15.00 -2.62 13.22
CA ASP A 38 13.85 -3.25 12.56
C ASP A 38 13.07 -2.26 11.68
N PRO A 39 13.23 -2.29 10.35
CA PRO A 39 12.55 -1.35 9.47
C PRO A 39 11.02 -1.52 9.47
N GLY A 40 10.52 -2.77 9.64
CA GLY A 40 9.10 -3.07 9.62
C GLY A 40 8.33 -2.46 10.79
N ALA A 41 8.96 -2.38 11.96
CA ALA A 41 8.34 -1.73 13.12
C ALA A 41 8.18 -0.21 12.92
N PHE A 42 9.16 0.45 12.31
CA PHE A 42 9.07 1.86 11.93
C PHE A 42 8.00 2.08 10.85
N HIS A 43 7.95 1.25 9.80
CA HIS A 43 6.91 1.28 8.77
C HIS A 43 5.52 1.17 9.40
N SER A 44 5.31 0.15 10.22
CA SER A 44 4.02 -0.08 10.90
C SER A 44 3.61 1.07 11.81
N LEU A 45 4.55 1.71 12.52
CA LEU A 45 4.24 2.92 13.29
C LEU A 45 3.84 4.09 12.40
N GLY A 46 4.50 4.28 11.27
CA GLY A 46 4.12 5.27 10.27
C GLY A 46 2.67 5.08 9.83
N ASN A 47 2.30 3.83 9.50
CA ASN A 47 0.94 3.48 9.09
C ASN A 47 -0.10 3.69 10.21
N VAL A 48 0.24 3.41 11.47
CA VAL A 48 -0.67 3.71 12.59
C VAL A 48 -0.85 5.20 12.80
N TYR A 49 0.22 6.00 12.65
CA TYR A 49 0.14 7.45 12.82
C TYR A 49 -0.52 8.17 11.64
N SER A 50 -0.58 7.58 10.42
CA SER A 50 -1.16 8.23 9.24
C SER A 50 -2.62 8.65 9.44
N ALA A 51 -3.37 7.91 10.24
CA ALA A 51 -4.76 8.21 10.55
C ALA A 51 -4.97 9.49 11.39
N PHE A 52 -3.95 9.98 12.15
CA PHE A 52 -4.17 11.06 13.11
C PHE A 52 -2.97 12.00 13.37
N ASP A 53 -1.77 11.68 12.92
CA ASP A 53 -0.57 12.51 13.11
C ASP A 53 0.38 12.38 11.92
N GLN A 54 0.09 13.11 10.84
CA GLN A 54 0.86 13.07 9.60
C GLN A 54 2.35 13.40 9.80
N GLY A 55 2.69 14.29 10.77
CA GLY A 55 4.08 14.62 11.08
C GLY A 55 4.85 13.42 11.63
N LYS A 56 4.25 12.68 12.57
CA LYS A 56 4.86 11.46 13.10
C LYS A 56 4.85 10.34 12.06
N SER A 57 3.79 10.22 11.28
CA SER A 57 3.69 9.24 10.19
C SER A 57 4.88 9.39 9.25
N LYS A 58 5.08 10.57 8.69
CA LYS A 58 6.20 10.88 7.80
C LYS A 58 7.56 10.59 8.45
N MET A 59 7.77 11.06 9.69
CA MET A 59 9.00 10.81 10.43
C MET A 59 9.32 9.30 10.55
N TYR A 60 8.33 8.47 10.91
CA TYR A 60 8.55 7.04 11.05
C TYR A 60 8.77 6.34 9.70
N TRP A 61 8.11 6.77 8.63
CA TRP A 61 8.36 6.26 7.28
C TRP A 61 9.78 6.61 6.80
N GLU A 62 10.24 7.85 7.00
CA GLU A 62 11.62 8.24 6.67
C GLU A 62 12.67 7.43 7.46
N MET A 63 12.40 7.15 8.74
CA MET A 63 13.25 6.25 9.53
C MET A 63 13.23 4.82 8.97
N SER A 64 12.09 4.33 8.55
CA SER A 64 11.96 3.01 7.93
C SER A 64 12.77 2.89 6.64
N VAL A 65 12.74 3.91 5.77
CA VAL A 65 13.56 3.97 4.55
C VAL A 65 15.03 3.76 4.90
N GLN A 66 15.59 4.55 5.83
CA GLN A 66 17.00 4.45 6.24
C GLN A 66 17.35 3.04 6.75
N LYS A 67 16.45 2.41 7.50
CA LYS A 67 16.68 1.06 8.03
C LYS A 67 16.60 -0.01 6.95
N TYR A 68 15.67 0.10 5.99
CA TYR A 68 15.61 -0.82 4.85
C TYR A 68 16.85 -0.70 3.97
N GLU A 69 17.28 0.51 3.64
CA GLU A 69 18.51 0.74 2.85
C GLU A 69 19.74 0.12 3.52
N LYS A 70 19.92 0.37 4.83
CA LYS A 70 21.02 -0.23 5.61
C LYS A 70 20.95 -1.76 5.62
N LYS A 71 19.75 -2.32 5.76
CA LYS A 71 19.53 -3.77 5.76
C LYS A 71 19.86 -4.39 4.39
N ILE A 72 19.40 -3.76 3.30
CA ILE A 72 19.70 -4.18 1.93
C ILE A 72 21.22 -4.18 1.67
N GLU A 73 21.94 -3.12 2.09
CA GLU A 73 23.37 -3.04 1.90
C GLU A 73 24.11 -4.15 2.67
N SER A 74 23.71 -4.41 3.92
CA SER A 74 24.24 -5.51 4.72
C SER A 74 24.06 -6.88 4.05
N PHE A 75 22.91 -7.11 3.42
CA PHE A 75 22.65 -8.35 2.67
C PHE A 75 23.48 -8.43 1.38
N LYS A 76 23.64 -7.32 0.65
CA LYS A 76 24.51 -7.27 -0.55
C LYS A 76 25.97 -7.57 -0.21
N ASP A 77 26.46 -7.02 0.89
CA ASP A 77 27.81 -7.31 1.39
C ASP A 77 27.98 -8.79 1.73
N SER A 78 26.99 -9.39 2.37
CA SER A 78 26.97 -10.80 2.71
C SER A 78 26.95 -11.68 1.46
N ALA A 79 26.09 -11.37 0.49
CA ALA A 79 26.01 -12.05 -0.79
C ALA A 79 27.32 -11.92 -1.60
N SER A 80 27.96 -10.75 -1.60
CA SER A 80 29.23 -10.49 -2.28
C SER A 80 30.38 -11.31 -1.68
N LYS A 81 30.45 -11.44 -0.35
CA LYS A 81 31.40 -12.29 0.34
C LYS A 81 31.22 -13.76 -0.01
N TYR A 82 29.98 -14.22 -0.07
CA TYR A 82 29.64 -15.59 -0.45
C TYR A 82 30.09 -15.92 -1.87
N LEU A 83 29.83 -15.04 -2.84
CA LEU A 83 30.20 -15.24 -4.23
C LEU A 83 31.73 -15.23 -4.44
N LYS A 84 32.49 -14.53 -3.60
CA LYS A 84 33.98 -14.49 -3.68
C LYS A 84 34.66 -15.68 -3.05
N GLN A 85 34.04 -16.40 -2.12
CA GLN A 85 34.62 -17.54 -1.39
C GLN A 85 33.63 -18.71 -1.25
N PRO A 86 33.28 -19.40 -2.35
CA PRO A 86 32.27 -20.46 -2.33
C PRO A 86 32.67 -21.68 -1.48
N ASP A 87 33.96 -21.94 -1.30
CA ASP A 87 34.47 -23.12 -0.54
C ASP A 87 34.38 -22.92 0.99
N THR A 88 34.47 -21.69 1.49
CA THR A 88 34.27 -21.39 2.91
C THR A 88 32.82 -21.27 3.26
N ALA A 89 31.94 -21.02 2.28
CA ALA A 89 30.51 -20.88 2.41
C ALA A 89 29.76 -22.21 2.59
N LYS A 90 30.38 -23.36 2.29
CA LYS A 90 29.80 -24.69 2.55
C LYS A 90 29.56 -24.98 4.04
N SER A 91 30.11 -24.16 4.92
CA SER A 91 29.89 -24.22 6.37
C SER A 91 28.87 -23.21 6.88
N SER A 92 28.33 -22.28 6.06
CA SER A 92 27.24 -21.37 6.42
C SER A 92 25.89 -22.03 6.06
N GLU A 93 25.00 -22.13 7.05
CA GLU A 93 23.64 -22.69 6.92
C GLU A 93 22.71 -21.85 6.03
N ILE A 94 23.21 -20.82 5.31
CA ILE A 94 22.39 -19.87 4.55
C ILE A 94 22.50 -20.19 3.06
N ASP A 95 21.38 -20.56 2.44
CA ASP A 95 21.26 -20.70 0.98
C ASP A 95 21.32 -19.29 0.33
N PRO A 96 22.16 -19.08 -0.70
CA PRO A 96 22.17 -17.83 -1.46
C PRO A 96 20.79 -17.42 -1.97
N LYS A 97 19.95 -18.39 -2.32
CA LYS A 97 18.60 -18.15 -2.79
C LYS A 97 17.74 -17.45 -1.70
N ASP A 98 17.91 -17.85 -0.45
CA ASP A 98 17.20 -17.23 0.68
C ASP A 98 17.66 -15.78 0.86
N VAL A 99 18.96 -15.49 0.70
CA VAL A 99 19.47 -14.11 0.76
C VAL A 99 18.89 -13.23 -0.33
N PHE A 100 18.76 -13.72 -1.56
CA PHE A 100 18.14 -12.96 -2.64
C PHE A 100 16.65 -12.75 -2.41
N GLN A 101 15.94 -13.71 -1.85
CA GLN A 101 14.53 -13.56 -1.47
C GLN A 101 14.37 -12.50 -0.37
N GLU A 102 15.23 -12.51 0.66
CA GLU A 102 15.23 -11.49 1.73
C GLU A 102 15.52 -10.08 1.19
N ILE A 103 16.51 -9.95 0.29
CA ILE A 103 16.78 -8.68 -0.40
C ILE A 103 15.56 -8.24 -1.20
N GLY A 104 14.94 -9.14 -1.94
CA GLY A 104 13.75 -8.88 -2.72
C GLY A 104 12.58 -8.42 -1.84
N GLN A 105 12.40 -9.03 -0.66
CA GLN A 105 11.39 -8.63 0.29
C GLN A 105 11.69 -7.25 0.88
N CYS A 106 12.95 -6.94 1.21
CA CYS A 106 13.33 -5.61 1.69
C CYS A 106 13.06 -4.53 0.64
N PHE A 107 13.38 -4.79 -0.64
CA PHE A 107 13.06 -3.86 -1.73
C PHE A 107 11.55 -3.66 -1.91
N TYR A 108 10.76 -4.73 -1.78
CA TYR A 108 9.31 -4.63 -1.87
C TYR A 108 8.77 -3.72 -0.76
N SER A 109 9.11 -4.00 0.49
CA SER A 109 8.66 -3.18 1.62
C SER A 109 9.21 -1.75 1.58
N LEU A 110 10.39 -1.53 1.00
CA LEU A 110 10.92 -0.20 0.75
C LEU A 110 10.05 0.55 -0.27
N GLY A 111 9.56 -0.13 -1.31
CA GLY A 111 8.60 0.41 -2.27
C GLY A 111 7.30 0.88 -1.60
N GLU A 112 6.73 0.03 -0.72
CA GLU A 112 5.54 0.39 0.05
C GLU A 112 5.76 1.66 0.92
N VAL A 113 6.93 1.81 1.51
CA VAL A 113 7.27 3.00 2.31
C VAL A 113 7.38 4.24 1.43
N TYR A 114 7.99 4.13 0.24
CA TYR A 114 8.09 5.25 -0.70
C TYR A 114 6.71 5.65 -1.26
N ASP A 115 5.81 4.69 -1.54
CA ASP A 115 4.43 5.00 -1.93
C ASP A 115 3.69 5.77 -0.80
N ASN A 116 3.87 5.38 0.45
CA ASN A 116 3.31 6.09 1.60
C ASN A 116 3.87 7.52 1.78
N LEU A 117 5.06 7.79 1.24
CA LEU A 117 5.70 9.11 1.23
C LEU A 117 5.38 9.93 -0.02
N ASP A 118 4.54 9.41 -0.93
CA ASP A 118 4.26 9.97 -2.25
C ASP A 118 5.52 10.09 -3.15
N GLU A 119 6.56 9.30 -2.83
CA GLU A 119 7.81 9.24 -3.59
C GLU A 119 7.74 8.16 -4.69
N TYR A 120 6.78 8.31 -5.61
CA TYR A 120 6.38 7.27 -6.57
C TYR A 120 7.48 6.81 -7.52
N PHE A 121 8.41 7.69 -7.90
CA PHE A 121 9.57 7.29 -8.69
C PHE A 121 10.43 6.28 -7.92
N GLN A 122 10.77 6.60 -6.66
CA GLN A 122 11.57 5.73 -5.80
C GLN A 122 10.84 4.41 -5.51
N ALA A 123 9.52 4.47 -5.29
CA ALA A 123 8.68 3.29 -5.11
C ALA A 123 8.77 2.34 -6.31
N SER A 124 8.55 2.86 -7.53
CA SER A 124 8.64 2.06 -8.75
C SER A 124 10.00 1.41 -8.94
N GLU A 125 11.11 2.11 -8.65
CA GLU A 125 12.46 1.55 -8.74
C GLU A 125 12.73 0.48 -7.66
N ALA A 126 12.20 0.66 -6.45
CA ALA A 126 12.29 -0.35 -5.39
C ALA A 126 11.53 -1.62 -5.79
N TYR A 127 10.29 -1.52 -6.28
CA TYR A 127 9.53 -2.68 -6.77
C TYR A 127 10.17 -3.36 -7.98
N LYS A 128 10.78 -2.61 -8.91
CA LYS A 128 11.58 -3.17 -10.02
C LYS A 128 12.77 -3.97 -9.51
N ASN A 129 13.43 -3.51 -8.46
CA ASN A 129 14.52 -4.25 -7.84
C ASN A 129 14.02 -5.51 -7.10
N ALA A 130 12.86 -5.45 -6.42
CA ALA A 130 12.23 -6.62 -5.84
C ALA A 130 11.92 -7.69 -6.91
N LEU A 131 11.35 -7.29 -8.05
CA LEU A 131 11.05 -8.18 -9.17
C LEU A 131 12.31 -8.80 -9.81
N LYS A 132 13.43 -8.06 -9.84
CA LYS A 132 14.73 -8.59 -10.33
C LYS A 132 15.28 -9.67 -9.39
N MET A 133 15.08 -9.54 -8.08
CA MET A 133 15.52 -10.51 -7.10
C MET A 133 14.67 -11.78 -7.11
N ASP A 134 13.35 -11.63 -7.37
CA ASP A 134 12.39 -12.71 -7.44
C ASP A 134 11.37 -12.46 -8.54
N SER A 135 11.63 -13.00 -9.73
CA SER A 135 10.75 -12.87 -10.91
C SER A 135 9.37 -13.55 -10.74
N ALA A 136 9.20 -14.41 -9.73
CA ALA A 136 7.90 -15.03 -9.41
C ALA A 136 6.93 -14.06 -8.74
N LYS A 137 7.41 -12.91 -8.26
CA LYS A 137 6.58 -11.86 -7.64
C LYS A 137 5.80 -11.08 -8.70
N VAL A 138 4.85 -11.72 -9.35
CA VAL A 138 4.01 -11.11 -10.42
C VAL A 138 3.28 -9.86 -9.92
N PHE A 139 2.87 -9.82 -8.66
CA PHE A 139 2.21 -8.67 -8.05
C PHE A 139 3.06 -7.38 -8.08
N CYS A 140 4.40 -7.47 -8.04
CA CYS A 140 5.26 -6.30 -8.20
C CYS A 140 5.01 -5.56 -9.54
N LEU A 141 4.58 -6.27 -10.60
CA LEU A 141 4.22 -5.62 -11.87
C LEU A 141 3.06 -4.64 -11.70
N PHE A 142 2.08 -4.99 -10.87
CA PHE A 142 0.95 -4.12 -10.56
C PHE A 142 1.40 -2.92 -9.73
N ASP A 143 2.18 -3.14 -8.65
CA ASP A 143 2.67 -2.06 -7.79
C ASP A 143 3.59 -1.09 -8.55
N ILE A 144 4.49 -1.60 -9.41
CA ILE A 144 5.27 -0.76 -10.33
C ILE A 144 4.36 0.10 -11.21
N ALA A 145 3.31 -0.50 -11.75
CA ALA A 145 2.40 0.21 -12.64
C ALA A 145 1.63 1.31 -11.93
N VAL A 146 1.15 1.06 -10.70
CA VAL A 146 0.43 2.04 -9.88
C VAL A 146 1.35 3.19 -9.48
N SER A 147 2.57 2.91 -9.00
CA SER A 147 3.54 3.94 -8.67
C SER A 147 3.90 4.79 -9.90
N LEU A 148 4.09 4.16 -11.08
CA LEU A 148 4.33 4.89 -12.33
C LEU A 148 3.10 5.71 -12.78
N TYR A 149 1.89 5.23 -12.53
CA TYR A 149 0.65 5.97 -12.79
C TYR A 149 0.59 7.24 -11.92
N ASN A 150 0.89 7.11 -10.63
CA ASN A 150 0.91 8.22 -9.70
C ASN A 150 2.05 9.23 -9.97
N ASP A 151 3.13 8.79 -10.65
CA ASP A 151 4.24 9.63 -11.14
C ASP A 151 4.00 10.18 -12.56
N ASP A 152 2.76 10.15 -13.06
CA ASP A 152 2.33 10.59 -14.39
C ASP A 152 3.05 9.91 -15.57
N LYS A 153 3.74 8.79 -15.33
CA LYS A 153 4.43 7.98 -16.36
C LYS A 153 3.51 6.98 -17.02
N PHE A 154 2.40 7.44 -17.57
CA PHE A 154 1.30 6.62 -18.09
C PHE A 154 1.72 5.58 -19.12
N LYS A 155 2.66 5.91 -20.03
CA LYS A 155 3.14 4.97 -21.06
C LYS A 155 3.87 3.77 -20.45
N GLU A 156 4.70 4.00 -19.43
CA GLU A 156 5.42 2.93 -18.75
C GLU A 156 4.46 2.12 -17.87
N SER A 157 3.59 2.79 -17.13
CA SER A 157 2.54 2.18 -16.32
C SER A 157 1.69 1.21 -17.17
N LYS A 158 1.19 1.65 -18.32
CA LYS A 158 0.42 0.83 -19.26
C LYS A 158 1.15 -0.46 -19.66
N LYS A 159 2.47 -0.37 -19.92
CA LYS A 159 3.27 -1.56 -20.26
C LYS A 159 3.25 -2.59 -19.14
N TYR A 160 3.47 -2.16 -17.88
CA TYR A 160 3.47 -3.06 -16.73
C TYR A 160 2.07 -3.62 -16.42
N LEU A 161 1.00 -2.82 -16.59
CA LEU A 161 -0.39 -3.29 -16.46
C LEU A 161 -0.72 -4.39 -17.47
N LEU A 162 -0.34 -4.19 -18.74
CA LEU A 162 -0.56 -5.20 -19.78
C LEU A 162 0.25 -6.48 -19.52
N GLU A 163 1.48 -6.34 -19.04
CA GLU A 163 2.30 -7.50 -18.64
C GLU A 163 1.67 -8.23 -17.44
N PHE A 164 1.20 -7.51 -16.44
CA PHE A 164 0.50 -8.08 -15.29
C PHE A 164 -0.76 -8.83 -15.73
N LEU A 165 -1.65 -8.19 -16.50
CA LEU A 165 -2.91 -8.77 -16.99
C LEU A 165 -2.70 -9.96 -17.92
N SER A 166 -1.54 -10.08 -18.58
CA SER A 166 -1.19 -11.30 -19.34
C SER A 166 -0.93 -12.52 -18.47
N LYS A 167 -0.66 -12.31 -17.17
CA LYS A 167 -0.32 -13.37 -16.20
C LYS A 167 -1.43 -13.59 -15.18
N GLN A 168 -2.15 -12.55 -14.81
CA GLN A 168 -3.17 -12.57 -13.77
C GLN A 168 -4.22 -11.51 -14.02
N SER A 169 -5.50 -11.87 -13.97
CA SER A 169 -6.61 -10.92 -14.04
C SER A 169 -6.80 -10.17 -12.72
N SER A 170 -7.16 -8.88 -12.80
CA SER A 170 -7.42 -8.05 -11.62
C SER A 170 -8.28 -6.85 -11.98
N TYR A 171 -9.38 -6.67 -11.27
CA TYR A 171 -10.26 -5.52 -11.45
C TYR A 171 -9.54 -4.18 -11.21
N GLN A 172 -8.58 -4.13 -10.27
CA GLN A 172 -7.77 -2.92 -10.05
C GLN A 172 -6.90 -2.61 -11.27
N ALA A 173 -6.25 -3.62 -11.86
CA ALA A 173 -5.41 -3.43 -13.04
C ALA A 173 -6.23 -2.97 -14.25
N HIS A 174 -7.42 -3.52 -14.47
CA HIS A 174 -8.37 -3.05 -15.47
C HIS A 174 -8.78 -1.60 -15.24
N TYR A 175 -9.05 -1.20 -13.99
CA TYR A 175 -9.37 0.19 -13.66
C TYR A 175 -8.24 1.15 -14.04
N PHE A 176 -6.99 0.89 -13.61
CA PHE A 176 -5.86 1.77 -13.94
C PHE A 176 -5.58 1.80 -15.44
N LEU A 177 -5.70 0.66 -16.14
CA LEU A 177 -5.56 0.61 -17.59
C LEU A 177 -6.64 1.46 -18.28
N ALA A 178 -7.90 1.37 -17.81
CA ALA A 178 -9.00 2.18 -18.32
C ALA A 178 -8.73 3.68 -18.16
N MET A 179 -8.23 4.09 -17.00
CA MET A 179 -7.87 5.50 -16.72
C MET A 179 -6.78 6.00 -17.66
N ILE A 180 -5.73 5.21 -17.89
CA ILE A 180 -4.66 5.56 -18.83
C ILE A 180 -5.19 5.65 -20.27
N LEU A 181 -6.02 4.70 -20.69
CA LEU A 181 -6.63 4.71 -22.03
C LEU A 181 -7.56 5.91 -22.22
N ALA A 182 -8.32 6.29 -21.19
CA ALA A 182 -9.15 7.50 -21.22
C ALA A 182 -8.28 8.77 -21.37
N HIS A 183 -7.19 8.85 -20.63
CA HIS A 183 -6.22 9.95 -20.73
C HIS A 183 -5.58 10.03 -22.13
N ASP A 184 -5.26 8.88 -22.73
CA ASP A 184 -4.71 8.79 -24.10
C ASP A 184 -5.76 9.08 -25.21
N GLY A 185 -7.03 9.29 -24.85
CA GLY A 185 -8.13 9.50 -25.80
C GLY A 185 -8.66 8.22 -26.46
N SER A 186 -8.21 7.04 -26.04
CA SER A 186 -8.67 5.73 -26.52
C SER A 186 -9.99 5.33 -25.84
N VAL A 187 -11.06 6.11 -26.09
CA VAL A 187 -12.32 6.04 -25.36
C VAL A 187 -12.96 4.63 -25.43
N ARG A 188 -12.96 3.98 -26.59
CA ARG A 188 -13.60 2.66 -26.75
C ARG A 188 -12.92 1.61 -25.90
N GLU A 189 -11.60 1.55 -25.95
CA GLU A 189 -10.78 0.63 -25.17
C GLU A 189 -10.93 0.90 -23.67
N SER A 190 -10.94 2.16 -23.26
CA SER A 190 -11.18 2.58 -21.89
C SER A 190 -12.53 2.06 -21.34
N LEU A 191 -13.61 2.19 -22.12
CA LEU A 191 -14.92 1.69 -21.72
C LEU A 191 -14.92 0.16 -21.54
N VAL A 192 -14.21 -0.59 -22.38
CA VAL A 192 -14.09 -2.04 -22.24
C VAL A 192 -13.39 -2.38 -20.93
N GLU A 193 -12.30 -1.71 -20.61
CA GLU A 193 -11.54 -1.96 -19.37
C GLU A 193 -12.34 -1.58 -18.11
N PHE A 194 -13.15 -0.49 -18.13
CA PHE A 194 -14.06 -0.19 -17.02
C PHE A 194 -15.12 -1.28 -16.81
N TRP A 195 -15.66 -1.86 -17.89
CA TRP A 195 -16.58 -2.97 -17.76
C TRP A 195 -15.90 -4.22 -17.22
N SER A 196 -14.67 -4.54 -17.65
CA SER A 196 -13.89 -5.65 -17.08
C SER A 196 -13.64 -5.45 -15.59
N CYS A 197 -13.31 -4.23 -15.15
CA CYS A 197 -13.18 -3.89 -13.73
C CYS A 197 -14.48 -4.20 -12.95
N ILE A 198 -15.65 -3.83 -13.49
CA ILE A 198 -16.94 -4.06 -12.83
C ILE A 198 -17.25 -5.55 -12.75
N ASP A 199 -17.06 -6.29 -13.85
CA ASP A 199 -17.40 -7.70 -13.95
C ASP A 199 -16.50 -8.59 -13.05
N GLU A 200 -15.23 -8.23 -12.88
CA GLU A 200 -14.28 -8.98 -12.06
C GLU A 200 -14.28 -8.58 -10.58
N SER A 201 -14.95 -7.49 -10.22
CA SER A 201 -15.00 -7.00 -8.84
C SER A 201 -15.74 -7.96 -7.92
N GLN A 202 -15.24 -8.10 -6.70
CA GLN A 202 -15.78 -8.94 -5.64
C GLN A 202 -16.85 -8.21 -4.80
N ASP A 203 -17.28 -8.82 -3.69
CA ASP A 203 -18.24 -8.20 -2.75
C ASP A 203 -17.55 -7.72 -1.46
N ASP A 204 -16.64 -6.76 -1.61
CA ASP A 204 -15.94 -6.09 -0.51
C ASP A 204 -15.97 -4.57 -0.70
N SER A 205 -15.51 -3.81 0.31
CA SER A 205 -15.49 -2.35 0.28
C SER A 205 -14.66 -1.80 -0.86
N LEU A 206 -13.44 -2.31 -1.05
CA LEU A 206 -12.52 -1.85 -2.09
C LEU A 206 -13.07 -2.13 -3.49
N SER A 207 -13.66 -3.29 -3.71
CA SER A 207 -14.31 -3.65 -4.96
C SER A 207 -15.48 -2.73 -5.27
N ASP A 208 -16.32 -2.42 -4.29
CA ASP A 208 -17.42 -1.48 -4.47
C ASP A 208 -16.93 -0.07 -4.80
N TRP A 209 -15.82 0.36 -4.20
CA TRP A 209 -15.20 1.64 -4.53
C TRP A 209 -14.72 1.68 -6.00
N TYR A 210 -14.04 0.63 -6.49
CA TYR A 210 -13.63 0.56 -7.90
C TYR A 210 -14.82 0.49 -8.86
N LYS A 211 -15.91 -0.24 -8.49
CA LYS A 211 -17.18 -0.23 -9.23
C LYS A 211 -17.76 1.18 -9.31
N ALA A 212 -17.82 1.88 -8.18
CA ALA A 212 -18.35 3.23 -8.12
C ALA A 212 -17.59 4.18 -9.06
N ARG A 213 -16.26 4.15 -9.00
CA ARG A 213 -15.41 4.98 -9.86
C ARG A 213 -15.55 4.61 -11.33
N SER A 214 -15.65 3.32 -11.65
CA SER A 214 -15.87 2.84 -13.02
C SER A 214 -17.24 3.30 -13.55
N TYR A 215 -18.31 3.16 -12.78
CA TYR A 215 -19.63 3.67 -13.16
C TYR A 215 -19.66 5.18 -13.32
N ASN A 216 -18.94 5.92 -12.47
CA ASN A 216 -18.82 7.39 -12.61
C ASN A 216 -18.14 7.77 -13.94
N ASN A 217 -17.05 7.10 -14.30
CA ASN A 217 -16.38 7.30 -15.59
C ASN A 217 -17.25 6.88 -16.80
N LEU A 218 -18.12 5.89 -16.63
CA LEU A 218 -19.13 5.48 -17.62
C LEU A 218 -20.33 6.45 -17.67
N GLY A 219 -20.37 7.50 -16.84
CA GLY A 219 -21.46 8.47 -16.76
C GLY A 219 -22.72 7.96 -16.02
N ASN A 220 -22.64 6.82 -15.35
CA ASN A 220 -23.76 6.25 -14.60
C ASN A 220 -23.74 6.68 -13.13
N VAL A 221 -24.08 7.96 -12.88
CA VAL A 221 -24.03 8.58 -11.55
C VAL A 221 -24.84 7.81 -10.49
N LYS A 222 -26.00 7.23 -10.85
CA LYS A 222 -26.85 6.48 -9.92
C LYS A 222 -26.19 5.20 -9.42
N LEU A 223 -25.56 4.45 -10.30
CA LEU A 223 -24.82 3.24 -9.89
C LEU A 223 -23.52 3.60 -9.17
N ALA A 224 -22.86 4.68 -9.58
CA ALA A 224 -21.70 5.20 -8.86
C ALA A 224 -22.05 5.53 -7.40
N GLU A 225 -23.11 6.29 -7.16
CA GLU A 225 -23.62 6.60 -5.82
C GLU A 225 -23.90 5.32 -5.01
N LYS A 226 -24.68 4.40 -5.61
CA LYS A 226 -25.04 3.14 -4.94
C LYS A 226 -23.82 2.38 -4.42
N TYR A 227 -22.81 2.19 -5.27
CA TYR A 227 -21.62 1.42 -4.89
C TYR A 227 -20.69 2.20 -3.97
N LEU A 228 -20.60 3.53 -4.08
CA LEU A 228 -19.80 4.34 -3.17
C LEU A 228 -20.41 4.35 -1.75
N VAL A 229 -21.73 4.45 -1.63
CA VAL A 229 -22.45 4.29 -0.34
C VAL A 229 -22.19 2.89 0.23
N SER A 230 -22.25 1.84 -0.60
CA SER A 230 -21.99 0.48 -0.17
C SER A 230 -20.55 0.31 0.34
N ALA A 231 -19.56 0.89 -0.33
CA ALA A 231 -18.17 0.87 0.09
C ALA A 231 -17.99 1.48 1.50
N VAL A 232 -18.55 2.67 1.72
CA VAL A 232 -18.50 3.35 3.03
C VAL A 232 -19.26 2.56 4.11
N GLN A 233 -20.36 1.89 3.77
CA GLN A 233 -21.12 1.06 4.72
C GLN A 233 -20.35 -0.20 5.13
N LYS A 234 -19.58 -0.79 4.22
CA LYS A 234 -18.73 -1.98 4.48
C LYS A 234 -17.47 -1.63 5.29
N ASP A 235 -16.91 -0.46 5.07
CA ASP A 235 -15.78 0.06 5.83
C ASP A 235 -16.01 1.53 6.26
N PRO A 236 -16.80 1.75 7.33
CA PRO A 236 -17.11 3.09 7.81
C PRO A 236 -15.92 3.75 8.54
N GLU A 237 -14.85 3.02 8.80
CA GLU A 237 -13.65 3.57 9.45
C GLU A 237 -12.64 4.13 8.44
N ASP A 238 -12.76 3.78 7.17
CA ASP A 238 -11.91 4.30 6.11
C ASP A 238 -12.27 5.77 5.82
N VAL A 239 -11.37 6.65 6.21
CA VAL A 239 -11.54 8.11 6.08
C VAL A 239 -11.43 8.54 4.61
N ASP A 240 -10.65 7.84 3.80
CA ASP A 240 -10.45 8.18 2.39
C ASP A 240 -11.71 7.87 1.58
N LEU A 241 -12.41 6.77 1.88
CA LEU A 241 -13.73 6.48 1.31
C LEU A 241 -14.77 7.56 1.66
N ILE A 242 -14.72 8.07 2.90
CA ILE A 242 -15.64 9.15 3.32
C ILE A 242 -15.30 10.45 2.57
N TYR A 243 -14.04 10.77 2.33
CA TYR A 243 -13.68 11.92 1.50
C TYR A 243 -14.09 11.75 0.04
N ASP A 244 -13.97 10.54 -0.51
CA ASP A 244 -14.39 10.25 -1.87
C ASP A 244 -15.91 10.44 -2.05
N ILE A 245 -16.74 9.97 -1.11
CA ILE A 245 -18.20 10.16 -1.19
C ILE A 245 -18.59 11.62 -1.00
N ILE A 246 -17.88 12.38 -0.16
CA ILE A 246 -18.09 13.83 -0.02
C ILE A 246 -17.81 14.51 -1.37
N SER A 247 -16.63 14.25 -1.96
CA SER A 247 -16.22 14.81 -3.25
C SER A 247 -17.21 14.46 -4.37
N PHE A 248 -17.72 13.23 -4.36
CA PHE A 248 -18.73 12.77 -5.31
C PHE A 248 -20.04 13.59 -5.17
N TYR A 249 -20.56 13.80 -3.97
CA TYR A 249 -21.78 14.57 -3.75
C TYR A 249 -21.59 16.06 -4.06
N GLU A 250 -20.44 16.65 -3.72
CA GLU A 250 -20.11 18.04 -4.07
C GLU A 250 -20.06 18.22 -5.60
N ALA A 251 -19.41 17.32 -6.33
CA ALA A 251 -19.35 17.36 -7.78
C ALA A 251 -20.71 17.23 -8.47
N ASN A 252 -21.67 16.55 -7.82
CA ASN A 252 -23.04 16.38 -8.32
C ASN A 252 -24.02 17.42 -7.77
N GLY A 253 -23.58 18.43 -7.00
CA GLY A 253 -24.42 19.50 -6.45
C GLY A 253 -25.31 19.07 -5.27
N GLU A 254 -25.03 17.91 -4.66
CA GLU A 254 -25.79 17.35 -3.54
C GLU A 254 -25.16 17.73 -2.18
N GLY A 255 -24.96 19.04 -1.96
CA GLY A 255 -24.24 19.57 -0.80
C GLY A 255 -24.78 19.15 0.56
N GLN A 256 -26.09 18.87 0.69
CA GLN A 256 -26.67 18.38 1.94
C GLN A 256 -26.16 16.98 2.29
N LYS A 257 -26.09 16.07 1.30
CA LYS A 257 -25.53 14.72 1.52
C LYS A 257 -24.03 14.78 1.82
N ALA A 258 -23.27 15.63 1.13
CA ALA A 258 -21.86 15.85 1.42
C ALA A 258 -21.66 16.30 2.87
N TYR A 259 -22.50 17.25 3.36
CA TYR A 259 -22.43 17.75 4.73
C TYR A 259 -22.65 16.64 5.79
N GLU A 260 -23.56 15.70 5.55
CA GLU A 260 -23.81 14.58 6.46
C GLU A 260 -22.54 13.70 6.67
N TYR A 261 -21.77 13.47 5.62
CA TYR A 261 -20.49 12.75 5.70
C TYR A 261 -19.37 13.62 6.32
N TYR A 262 -19.36 14.94 6.10
CA TYR A 262 -18.46 15.85 6.80
C TYR A 262 -18.62 15.79 8.32
N GLU A 263 -19.85 15.73 8.80
CA GLU A 263 -20.15 15.60 10.23
C GLU A 263 -19.58 14.27 10.80
N GLN A 264 -19.64 13.18 10.05
CA GLN A 264 -19.04 11.91 10.47
C GLN A 264 -17.51 12.05 10.64
N ILE A 265 -16.82 12.68 9.68
CA ILE A 265 -15.35 12.93 9.82
C ILE A 265 -15.08 13.85 11.00
N ARG A 266 -15.87 14.89 11.22
CA ARG A 266 -15.68 15.82 12.33
C ARG A 266 -15.72 15.10 13.68
N VAL A 267 -16.72 14.27 13.89
CA VAL A 267 -16.84 13.46 15.11
C VAL A 267 -15.64 12.54 15.31
N LYS A 268 -15.20 11.87 14.23
CA LYS A 268 -14.00 11.01 14.26
C LYS A 268 -12.74 11.80 14.62
N LYS A 269 -12.50 12.95 13.97
CA LYS A 269 -11.35 13.82 14.25
C LYS A 269 -11.34 14.33 15.70
N ASP A 270 -12.49 14.69 16.24
CA ASP A 270 -12.60 15.14 17.62
C ASP A 270 -12.27 14.01 18.62
N THR A 271 -12.75 12.79 18.32
CA THR A 271 -12.42 11.59 19.11
C THR A 271 -10.92 11.29 19.07
N LEU A 272 -10.30 11.31 17.90
CA LEU A 272 -8.85 11.11 17.73
C LEU A 272 -8.02 12.22 18.40
N ARG A 273 -8.51 13.46 18.39
CA ARG A 273 -7.87 14.60 19.05
C ARG A 273 -7.91 14.49 20.58
N LEU A 274 -8.98 13.93 21.12
CA LEU A 274 -9.08 13.60 22.54
C LEU A 274 -8.10 12.48 22.91
N MET A 275 -8.01 11.42 22.11
CA MET A 275 -7.03 10.35 22.31
C MET A 275 -5.58 10.85 22.25
N LYS A 276 -5.26 11.77 21.32
CA LYS A 276 -3.93 12.39 21.20
C LYS A 276 -3.52 13.19 22.48
N LYS A 277 -4.48 13.72 23.23
CA LYS A 277 -4.21 14.46 24.49
C LYS A 277 -3.99 13.52 25.68
N THR A 278 -4.42 12.28 25.58
CA THR A 278 -4.32 11.26 26.65
C THR A 278 -3.16 10.29 26.46
N MET A 279 -2.48 10.33 25.33
CA MET A 279 -1.24 9.62 25.00
C MET A 279 0.00 10.51 25.18
#